data_3278055b4d6f1e9d8587e2f1f0b39391
#
_entry.id   3278055b4d6f1e9d8587e2f1f0b39391
#
_cell.length_a   1.000
_cell.length_b   1.000
_cell.length_c   1.000
_cell.angle_alpha   90.00
_cell.angle_beta   90.00
_cell.angle_gamma   90.00
#
_symmetry.space_group_name_H-M   'P 1'
#
loop_
_entity.id
_entity.type
_entity.pdbx_description
1 polymer ?
#
loop_
_entity_poly.entity_id
_entity_poly.type
_entity_poly.pdbx_seq_one_letter_code
_entity_poly.pdbx_strand_id
1 'polypeptide(L)' 'MTNLRLSLKELQILRMIADGKTSPQIAEAVCLSLPTVKWYRKRLKAKLDVATTIGMVRKAISEGLL' A
#
# COMPACT_ATOMS: atom_id res chain seq x y z
N MET A 1 15.86 12.65 6.73
CA MET A 1 14.90 11.78 7.39
C MET A 1 13.54 11.90 6.71
N THR A 2 13.05 10.83 6.14
CA THR A 2 11.79 10.85 5.41
C THR A 2 10.64 10.74 6.39
N ASN A 3 9.76 11.71 6.39
CA ASN A 3 8.59 11.70 7.24
C ASN A 3 7.40 11.15 6.43
N LEU A 4 7.35 9.82 6.33
CA LEU A 4 6.30 9.14 5.57
C LEU A 4 5.06 9.03 6.44
N ARG A 5 4.09 9.89 6.17
CA ARG A 5 2.79 9.83 6.85
C ARG A 5 1.79 9.15 5.93
N LEU A 6 1.36 7.98 6.36
CA LEU A 6 0.28 7.26 5.69
C LEU A 6 -1.00 7.42 6.49
N SER A 7 -2.12 7.58 5.78
CA SER A 7 -3.43 7.54 6.42
C SER A 7 -3.70 6.12 6.92
N LEU A 8 -4.70 5.97 7.80
CA LEU A 8 -5.10 4.65 8.26
C LEU A 8 -5.52 3.75 7.09
N LYS A 9 -6.23 4.30 6.11
CA LYS A 9 -6.65 3.55 4.94
C LYS A 9 -5.44 3.11 4.10
N GLU A 10 -4.49 4.00 3.90
CA GLU A 10 -3.27 3.67 3.17
C GLU A 10 -2.48 2.58 3.87
N LEU A 11 -2.35 2.68 5.20
CA LEU A 11 -1.63 1.67 5.97
C LEU A 11 -2.34 0.32 5.94
N GLN A 12 -3.67 0.32 6.03
CA GLN A 12 -4.47 -0.89 5.95
C GLN A 12 -4.25 -1.60 4.62
N ILE A 13 -4.31 -0.85 3.52
CA ILE A 13 -4.10 -1.40 2.18
C ILE A 13 -2.67 -1.91 2.02
N LEU A 14 -1.70 -1.16 2.51
CA LEU A 14 -0.29 -1.56 2.47
C LEU A 14 -0.05 -2.88 3.18
N ARG A 15 -0.66 -3.07 4.35
CA ARG A 15 -0.55 -4.33 5.11
C ARG A 15 -1.13 -5.50 4.32
N MET A 16 -2.27 -5.29 3.67
CA MET A 16 -2.90 -6.33 2.85
C MET A 16 -2.03 -6.69 1.64
N ILE A 17 -1.38 -5.69 1.03
CA ILE A 17 -0.44 -5.93 -0.05
C ILE A 17 0.74 -6.78 0.46
N ALA A 18 1.26 -6.44 1.63
CA ALA A 18 2.36 -7.18 2.25
C ALA A 18 1.98 -8.63 2.56
N ASP A 19 0.70 -8.87 2.87
CA ASP A 19 0.15 -10.21 3.12
C ASP A 19 -0.09 -11.00 1.83
N GLY A 20 0.20 -10.41 0.68
CA GLY A 20 0.03 -11.09 -0.61
C GLY A 20 -1.38 -11.03 -1.17
N LYS A 21 -2.25 -10.18 -0.65
CA LYS A 21 -3.61 -10.03 -1.17
C LYS A 21 -3.59 -9.37 -2.54
N THR A 22 -4.47 -9.83 -3.43
CA THR A 22 -4.65 -9.21 -4.75
C THR A 22 -5.49 -7.93 -4.62
N SER A 23 -5.44 -7.08 -5.64
CA SER A 23 -6.26 -5.87 -5.65
C SER A 23 -7.76 -6.16 -5.53
N PRO A 24 -8.33 -7.16 -6.22
CA PRO A 24 -9.73 -7.53 -6.00
C PRO A 24 -10.03 -7.97 -4.56
N GLN A 25 -9.14 -8.72 -3.94
CA GLN A 25 -9.31 -9.15 -2.54
C GLN A 25 -9.28 -7.97 -1.59
N ILE A 26 -8.37 -7.02 -1.83
CA ILE A 26 -8.29 -5.80 -1.02
C ILE A 26 -9.56 -4.97 -1.20
N ALA A 27 -10.01 -4.78 -2.42
CA ALA A 27 -11.22 -4.01 -2.72
C ALA A 27 -12.42 -4.56 -1.93
N GLU A 28 -12.60 -5.88 -1.93
CA GLU A 28 -13.68 -6.52 -1.19
C GLU A 28 -13.53 -6.29 0.31
N ALA A 29 -12.32 -6.48 0.85
CA ALA A 29 -12.08 -6.38 2.28
C ALA A 29 -12.26 -4.97 2.83
N VAL A 30 -11.91 -3.94 2.05
CA VAL A 30 -12.01 -2.54 2.50
C VAL A 30 -13.24 -1.82 1.96
N CYS A 31 -14.12 -2.55 1.27
CA CYS A 31 -15.36 -2.01 0.69
C CYS A 31 -15.12 -0.84 -0.27
N LEU A 32 -14.08 -0.95 -1.09
CA LEU A 32 -13.76 0.02 -2.13
C LEU A 32 -13.85 -0.63 -3.50
N SER A 33 -14.01 0.17 -4.55
CA SER A 33 -13.98 -0.34 -5.91
C SER A 33 -12.56 -0.74 -6.30
N LEU A 34 -12.43 -1.63 -7.26
CA LEU A 34 -11.13 -2.05 -7.77
C LEU A 34 -10.30 -0.88 -8.32
N PRO A 35 -10.88 0.04 -9.14
CA PRO A 35 -10.13 1.22 -9.57
C PRO A 35 -9.59 2.06 -8.43
N THR A 36 -10.36 2.21 -7.34
CA THR A 36 -9.93 2.96 -6.16
C THR A 36 -8.75 2.29 -5.48
N VAL A 37 -8.78 0.96 -5.34
CA VAL A 37 -7.65 0.21 -4.77
C VAL A 37 -6.41 0.37 -5.64
N LYS A 38 -6.55 0.30 -6.96
CA LYS A 38 -5.44 0.51 -7.89
C LYS A 38 -4.85 1.92 -7.75
N TRP A 39 -5.71 2.90 -7.53
CA TRP A 39 -5.29 4.28 -7.27
C TRP A 39 -4.47 4.36 -5.98
N TYR A 40 -4.92 3.70 -4.90
CA TYR A 40 -4.16 3.64 -3.65
C TYR A 40 -2.80 2.99 -3.83
N ARG A 41 -2.74 1.89 -4.60
CA ARG A 41 -1.46 1.21 -4.87
C ARG A 41 -0.48 2.13 -5.59
N LYS A 42 -0.97 2.86 -6.58
CA LYS A 42 -0.14 3.82 -7.32
C LYS A 42 0.34 4.94 -6.41
N ARG A 43 -0.55 5.46 -5.57
CA ARG A 43 -0.23 6.50 -4.60
C ARG A 43 0.81 6.03 -3.59
N LEU A 44 0.67 4.81 -3.09
CA LEU A 44 1.65 4.23 -2.16
C LEU A 44 3.02 4.10 -2.80
N LYS A 45 3.10 3.65 -4.04
CA LYS A 45 4.37 3.58 -4.76
C LYS A 45 5.02 4.96 -4.86
N ALA A 46 4.23 5.97 -5.16
CA ALA A 46 4.74 7.35 -5.27
C ALA A 46 5.22 7.86 -3.92
N LYS A 47 4.45 7.65 -2.86
CA LYS A 47 4.82 8.09 -1.51
C LYS A 47 6.08 7.41 -1.00
N LEU A 48 6.23 6.13 -1.30
CA LEU A 48 7.39 5.33 -0.87
C LEU A 48 8.57 5.43 -1.85
N ASP A 49 8.36 6.12 -2.96
CA ASP A 49 9.38 6.31 -4.00
C ASP A 49 9.92 4.98 -4.52
N VAL A 50 9.01 4.10 -4.89
CA VAL A 50 9.35 2.77 -5.44
C VAL A 50 8.54 2.51 -6.69
N ALA A 51 9.03 1.61 -7.55
CA ALA A 51 8.39 1.29 -8.82
C ALA A 51 7.60 -0.03 -8.78
N THR A 52 7.86 -0.89 -7.82
CA THR A 52 7.30 -2.25 -7.78
C THR A 52 6.61 -2.54 -6.45
N THR A 53 5.73 -3.55 -6.45
CA THR A 53 5.08 -4.03 -5.24
C THR A 53 6.10 -4.57 -4.22
N ILE A 54 7.09 -5.31 -4.70
CA ILE A 54 8.16 -5.83 -3.83
C ILE A 54 8.93 -4.66 -3.20
N GLY A 55 9.27 -3.65 -3.99
CA GLY A 55 9.94 -2.44 -3.50
C GLY A 55 9.09 -1.72 -2.46
N MET A 56 7.78 -1.65 -2.67
CA MET A 56 6.84 -1.03 -1.75
C MET A 56 6.89 -1.72 -0.38
N VAL A 57 6.82 -3.05 -0.36
CA VAL A 57 6.84 -3.83 0.88
C VAL A 57 8.18 -3.70 1.60
N ARG A 58 9.28 -3.81 0.85
CA ARG A 58 10.63 -3.65 1.43
C ARG A 58 10.83 -2.28 2.04
N LYS A 59 10.41 -1.24 1.34
CA LYS A 59 10.51 0.14 1.84
C LYS A 59 9.68 0.33 3.10
N ALA A 60 8.46 -0.21 3.10
CA ALA A 60 7.57 -0.12 4.25
C ALA A 60 8.18 -0.79 5.49
N ILE A 61 8.80 -1.94 5.32
CA ILE A 61 9.50 -2.63 6.41
C ILE A 61 10.68 -1.79 6.90
N SER A 62 11.50 -1.29 5.97
CA SER A 62 12.66 -0.46 6.27
C SER A 62 12.30 0.79 7.06
N GLU A 63 11.15 1.40 6.74
CA GLU A 63 10.68 2.62 7.40
C GLU A 63 9.84 2.34 8.66
N GLY A 64 9.70 1.10 9.05
CA GLY A 64 8.95 0.73 10.25
C GLY A 64 7.44 0.87 10.12
N LEU A 65 6.91 0.84 8.90
CA LEU A 65 5.47 0.97 8.65
C LEU A 65 4.73 -0.37 8.79
N LEU A 66 5.45 -1.46 8.72
CA LEU A 66 4.89 -2.81 8.82
C LEU A 66 5.51 -3.60 9.96
#